data_0ea960141f8ad810163727c26f4f69dc
#
_entry.id   0ea960141f8ad810163727c26f4f69dc
#
_cell.length_a   1.000
_cell.length_b   1.000
_cell.length_c   1.000
_cell.angle_alpha   90.00
_cell.angle_beta   90.00
_cell.angle_gamma   90.00
#
_symmetry.space_group_name_H-M   'P 1'
#
loop_
_entity.id
_entity.type
_entity.pdbx_description
1 polymer ?
#
loop_
_entity_poly.entity_id
_entity_poly.type
_entity_poly.pdbx_seq_one_letter_code
_entity_poly.pdbx_strand_id
1 'polypeptide(L)'
;MAATPDGGFVIGGKSKSHDLDLSGLSNNKTLAFVFKLNGNGDIVNRFAIGGTYHCSFDGLSVASNGDVFGVCINANEDGGFAGIEGVKKARKTSIVFKFSSDLKKVWTKSIYLTGSAELPSVLATNDGGCMIAGQYACSGTSTDGTFADIYNGGNKGTTDGVIIRIGGDSKITWLLPLIGFENDFVTGIAKVPGGYAVSGYTNSTNRDFAIQNLGDKDAYVYVISEYGQTQTISSFAGSGADAARGICSNGSTVYVCGQTASKDGYFKGTNSAESSAAFLCEFKLNAK
;
A
#
# COMPACT_ATOMS: atom_id res chain seq x y z
N MET A 1 5.69 6.31 8.37
CA MET A 1 5.47 7.10 9.59
C MET A 1 4.03 7.59 9.63
N ALA A 2 3.40 7.59 10.81
CA ALA A 2 2.06 8.14 11.02
C ALA A 2 1.99 8.83 12.39
N ALA A 3 1.21 9.92 12.48
CA ALA A 3 0.97 10.63 13.74
C ALA A 3 0.00 9.83 14.64
N THR A 4 0.15 9.96 15.95
CA THR A 4 -0.72 9.33 16.94
C THR A 4 -1.61 10.37 17.62
N PRO A 5 -2.82 9.99 18.10
CA PRO A 5 -3.76 10.94 18.72
C PRO A 5 -3.22 11.62 19.99
N ASP A 6 -2.22 11.00 20.64
CA ASP A 6 -1.55 11.53 21.84
C ASP A 6 -0.41 12.52 21.53
N GLY A 7 -0.30 12.97 20.27
CA GLY A 7 0.69 13.96 19.83
C GLY A 7 2.07 13.39 19.51
N GLY A 8 2.22 12.07 19.51
CA GLY A 8 3.45 11.38 19.11
C GLY A 8 3.39 10.85 17.68
N PHE A 9 4.24 9.85 17.39
CA PHE A 9 4.38 9.25 16.07
C PHE A 9 4.64 7.74 16.18
N VAL A 10 4.30 7.01 15.13
CA VAL A 10 4.83 5.67 14.88
C VAL A 10 5.71 5.70 13.64
N ILE A 11 6.87 5.07 13.72
CA ILE A 11 7.80 4.89 12.61
C ILE A 11 8.05 3.41 12.39
N GLY A 12 8.21 3.00 11.15
CA GLY A 12 8.49 1.62 10.78
C GLY A 12 9.58 1.53 9.74
N GLY A 13 10.17 0.36 9.64
CA GLY A 13 11.24 0.12 8.68
C GLY A 13 11.89 -1.24 8.87
N LYS A 14 13.14 -1.31 8.45
CA LYS A 14 14.00 -2.50 8.56
C LYS A 14 15.38 -2.16 9.09
N SER A 15 16.02 -3.13 9.73
CA SER A 15 17.39 -3.02 10.20
C SER A 15 18.12 -4.37 10.16
N LYS A 16 19.44 -4.32 10.19
CA LYS A 16 20.31 -5.46 10.48
C LYS A 16 21.05 -5.30 11.82
N SER A 17 20.85 -4.16 12.49
CA SER A 17 21.43 -3.92 13.80
C SER A 17 20.68 -4.66 14.89
N HIS A 18 21.42 -5.05 15.94
CA HIS A 18 20.90 -5.76 17.13
C HIS A 18 21.33 -5.06 18.42
N ASP A 19 21.78 -3.82 18.33
CA ASP A 19 22.27 -2.98 19.41
C ASP A 19 21.41 -1.73 19.63
N LEU A 20 21.77 -0.92 20.60
CA LEU A 20 21.12 0.35 20.94
C LEU A 20 19.59 0.20 21.05
N ASP A 21 18.84 0.96 20.27
CA ASP A 21 17.37 0.96 20.29
C ASP A 21 16.73 -0.36 19.81
N LEU A 22 17.48 -1.21 19.12
CA LEU A 22 17.07 -2.52 18.65
C LEU A 22 17.55 -3.67 19.55
N SER A 23 18.31 -3.36 20.62
CA SER A 23 18.82 -4.36 21.55
C SER A 23 17.70 -5.17 22.20
N GLY A 24 17.87 -6.50 22.21
CA GLY A 24 16.96 -7.45 22.83
C GLY A 24 15.65 -7.70 22.09
N LEU A 25 15.41 -7.07 20.92
CA LEU A 25 14.16 -7.25 20.18
C LEU A 25 14.12 -8.53 19.35
N SER A 26 15.25 -8.93 18.76
CA SER A 26 15.38 -10.17 18.00
C SER A 26 16.86 -10.46 17.70
N ASN A 27 17.19 -11.73 17.52
CA ASN A 27 18.53 -12.20 17.10
C ASN A 27 18.58 -12.59 15.61
N ASN A 28 17.53 -12.29 14.83
CA ASN A 28 17.45 -12.62 13.40
C ASN A 28 18.33 -11.71 12.56
N LYS A 29 18.75 -12.17 11.38
CA LYS A 29 19.66 -11.45 10.48
C LYS A 29 19.08 -10.14 9.94
N THR A 30 17.75 -10.06 9.78
CA THR A 30 17.02 -8.85 9.40
C THR A 30 15.82 -8.66 10.31
N LEU A 31 15.57 -7.40 10.67
CA LEU A 31 14.45 -6.99 11.51
C LEU A 31 13.54 -6.05 10.74
N ALA A 32 12.24 -6.30 10.78
CA ALA A 32 11.23 -5.29 10.56
C ALA A 32 10.85 -4.72 11.93
N PHE A 33 10.78 -3.42 12.09
CA PHE A 33 10.48 -2.78 13.36
C PHE A 33 9.39 -1.72 13.25
N VAL A 34 8.70 -1.50 14.37
CA VAL A 34 7.81 -0.37 14.60
C VAL A 34 8.19 0.24 15.95
N PHE A 35 8.47 1.55 15.97
CA PHE A 35 8.69 2.31 17.19
C PHE A 35 7.57 3.32 17.37
N LYS A 36 7.11 3.49 18.60
CA LYS A 36 6.26 4.59 19.01
C LYS A 36 7.10 5.63 19.72
N LEU A 37 6.99 6.87 19.27
CA LEU A 37 7.64 8.02 19.86
C LEU A 37 6.59 8.94 20.50
N ASN A 38 6.94 9.58 21.61
CA ASN A 38 6.14 10.66 22.18
C ASN A 38 6.31 11.97 21.40
N GLY A 39 5.63 13.04 21.82
CA GLY A 39 5.71 14.36 21.17
C GLY A 39 7.09 15.03 21.26
N ASN A 40 7.98 14.56 22.14
CA ASN A 40 9.36 15.03 22.25
C ASN A 40 10.35 14.25 21.37
N GLY A 41 9.89 13.16 20.73
CA GLY A 41 10.73 12.28 19.92
C GLY A 41 11.39 11.13 20.69
N ASP A 42 11.05 10.92 21.97
CA ASP A 42 11.58 9.79 22.74
C ASP A 42 10.84 8.51 22.38
N ILE A 43 11.55 7.39 22.26
CA ILE A 43 10.97 6.07 22.00
C ILE A 43 10.29 5.57 23.28
N VAL A 44 8.97 5.42 23.25
CA VAL A 44 8.17 4.96 24.40
C VAL A 44 7.75 3.50 24.28
N ASN A 45 7.60 2.96 23.07
CA ASN A 45 7.30 1.54 22.80
C ASN A 45 8.02 1.05 21.55
N ARG A 46 8.33 -0.25 21.53
CA ARG A 46 9.07 -0.91 20.46
C ARG A 46 8.47 -2.27 20.14
N PHE A 47 8.38 -2.57 18.86
CA PHE A 47 8.09 -3.90 18.33
C PHE A 47 9.07 -4.23 17.21
N ALA A 48 9.56 -5.47 17.19
CA ALA A 48 10.32 -5.98 16.05
C ALA A 48 9.99 -7.45 15.79
N ILE A 49 10.13 -7.85 14.55
CA ILE A 49 9.99 -9.21 14.07
C ILE A 49 11.03 -9.45 12.98
N GLY A 50 11.60 -10.64 12.90
CA GLY A 50 12.66 -10.88 11.94
C GLY A 50 12.82 -12.34 11.55
N GLY A 51 13.65 -12.55 10.54
CA GLY A 51 14.02 -13.84 9.99
C GLY A 51 15.35 -13.77 9.24
N THR A 52 15.64 -14.81 8.45
CA THR A 52 16.90 -14.92 7.70
C THR A 52 16.93 -14.01 6.48
N TYR A 53 15.77 -13.76 5.85
CA TYR A 53 15.62 -13.00 4.61
C TYR A 53 15.05 -11.60 4.85
N HIS A 54 14.68 -10.93 3.76
CA HIS A 54 14.12 -9.59 3.79
C HIS A 54 12.79 -9.54 4.54
N CYS A 55 12.67 -8.55 5.43
CA CYS A 55 11.41 -8.07 5.99
C CYS A 55 11.50 -6.56 6.26
N SER A 56 10.38 -5.86 6.14
CA SER A 56 10.31 -4.41 6.39
C SER A 56 8.86 -4.00 6.68
N PHE A 57 8.64 -3.12 7.66
CA PHE A 57 7.37 -2.40 7.76
C PHE A 57 7.39 -1.23 6.79
N ASP A 58 6.67 -1.36 5.68
CA ASP A 58 6.66 -0.39 4.59
C ASP A 58 5.46 0.56 4.65
N GLY A 59 4.36 0.16 5.31
CA GLY A 59 3.18 0.98 5.54
C GLY A 59 2.78 1.02 7.01
N LEU A 60 2.38 2.21 7.48
CA LEU A 60 1.83 2.44 8.81
C LEU A 60 0.63 3.38 8.74
N SER A 61 -0.40 3.08 9.51
CA SER A 61 -1.56 3.94 9.71
C SER A 61 -2.04 3.84 11.16
N VAL A 62 -2.56 4.93 11.69
CA VAL A 62 -3.06 5.00 13.07
C VAL A 62 -4.54 5.32 13.04
N ALA A 63 -5.34 4.55 13.76
CA ALA A 63 -6.76 4.78 13.95
C ALA A 63 -7.01 5.90 14.98
N SER A 64 -8.21 6.48 14.97
CA SER A 64 -8.59 7.54 15.90
C SER A 64 -8.54 7.12 17.38
N ASN A 65 -8.68 5.83 17.68
CA ASN A 65 -8.53 5.26 19.02
C ASN A 65 -7.07 4.96 19.42
N GLY A 66 -6.11 5.26 18.53
CA GLY A 66 -4.69 5.01 18.75
C GLY A 66 -4.18 3.62 18.31
N ASP A 67 -5.06 2.71 17.88
CA ASP A 67 -4.62 1.42 17.31
C ASP A 67 -3.73 1.66 16.08
N VAL A 68 -2.66 0.88 15.96
CA VAL A 68 -1.69 0.99 14.87
C VAL A 68 -1.84 -0.19 13.92
N PHE A 69 -1.94 0.12 12.64
CA PHE A 69 -1.89 -0.87 11.56
C PHE A 69 -0.57 -0.75 10.81
N GLY A 70 0.13 -1.87 10.66
CA GLY A 70 1.38 -1.94 9.92
C GLY A 70 1.35 -3.03 8.88
N VAL A 71 1.86 -2.76 7.68
CA VAL A 71 2.11 -3.79 6.68
C VAL A 71 3.58 -4.11 6.63
N CYS A 72 3.90 -5.38 6.89
CA CYS A 72 5.23 -5.95 6.76
C CYS A 72 5.34 -6.72 5.45
N ILE A 73 6.20 -6.25 4.55
CA ILE A 73 6.61 -7.03 3.37
C ILE A 73 7.66 -8.04 3.82
N ASN A 74 7.35 -9.31 3.67
CA ASN A 74 8.11 -10.41 4.23
C ASN A 74 8.48 -11.46 3.19
N ALA A 75 9.71 -11.97 3.26
CA ALA A 75 10.19 -13.09 2.43
C ALA A 75 10.75 -14.26 3.29
N ASN A 76 10.38 -14.32 4.58
CA ASN A 76 10.82 -15.33 5.53
C ASN A 76 9.72 -16.37 5.80
N GLU A 77 10.12 -17.59 6.10
CA GLU A 77 9.28 -18.64 6.69
C GLU A 77 9.79 -19.06 8.06
N ASP A 78 10.87 -18.44 8.54
CA ASP A 78 11.56 -18.71 9.81
C ASP A 78 11.48 -17.55 10.80
N GLY A 79 12.13 -17.69 11.94
CA GLY A 79 12.17 -16.68 12.98
C GLY A 79 10.79 -16.32 13.50
N GLY A 80 10.49 -15.04 13.61
CA GLY A 80 9.19 -14.54 14.06
C GLY A 80 8.04 -14.78 13.09
N PHE A 81 8.32 -15.21 11.86
CA PHE A 81 7.33 -15.50 10.83
C PHE A 81 6.94 -16.99 10.76
N ALA A 82 7.62 -17.85 11.51
CA ALA A 82 7.33 -19.28 11.54
C ALA A 82 5.86 -19.52 11.95
N GLY A 83 5.17 -20.38 11.18
CA GLY A 83 3.77 -20.74 11.43
C GLY A 83 2.73 -19.72 10.95
N ILE A 84 3.12 -18.57 10.39
CA ILE A 84 2.17 -17.69 9.73
C ILE A 84 1.75 -18.32 8.38
N GLU A 85 0.44 -18.41 8.17
CA GLU A 85 -0.11 -18.99 6.95
C GLU A 85 0.38 -18.26 5.69
N GLY A 86 0.71 -19.02 4.64
CA GLY A 86 1.07 -18.51 3.32
C GLY A 86 2.46 -17.89 3.19
N VAL A 87 3.22 -17.76 4.30
CA VAL A 87 4.61 -17.30 4.22
C VAL A 87 5.50 -18.42 3.67
N LYS A 88 6.40 -18.06 2.75
CA LYS A 88 7.37 -18.97 2.16
C LYS A 88 8.70 -18.27 1.94
N LYS A 89 9.77 -19.05 2.03
CA LYS A 89 11.13 -18.61 1.75
C LYS A 89 11.26 -17.96 0.39
N ALA A 90 11.88 -16.78 0.38
CA ALA A 90 12.18 -16.00 -0.83
C ALA A 90 10.95 -15.58 -1.67
N ARG A 91 9.73 -15.64 -1.10
CA ARG A 91 8.52 -15.10 -1.73
C ARG A 91 7.99 -13.93 -0.92
N LYS A 92 7.71 -12.83 -1.59
CA LYS A 92 7.17 -11.66 -0.91
C LYS A 92 5.70 -11.88 -0.57
N THR A 93 5.40 -11.73 0.71
CA THR A 93 4.06 -11.82 1.29
C THR A 93 3.81 -10.56 2.08
N SER A 94 2.67 -9.94 1.94
CA SER A 94 2.26 -8.82 2.78
C SER A 94 1.59 -9.37 4.04
N ILE A 95 2.11 -8.99 5.21
CA ILE A 95 1.52 -9.37 6.49
C ILE A 95 1.02 -8.10 7.17
N VAL A 96 -0.27 -8.02 7.39
CA VAL A 96 -0.90 -6.94 8.14
C VAL A 96 -0.85 -7.25 9.62
N PHE A 97 -0.35 -6.32 10.38
CA PHE A 97 -0.35 -6.33 11.84
C PHE A 97 -1.31 -5.27 12.35
N LYS A 98 -2.15 -5.65 13.30
CA LYS A 98 -2.85 -4.72 14.17
C LYS A 98 -2.18 -4.74 15.53
N PHE A 99 -1.84 -3.55 16.02
CA PHE A 99 -1.34 -3.32 17.36
C PHE A 99 -2.32 -2.41 18.12
N SER A 100 -2.33 -2.54 19.45
CA SER A 100 -2.91 -1.53 20.34
C SER A 100 -2.08 -0.23 20.31
N SER A 101 -2.58 0.82 20.95
CA SER A 101 -1.88 2.11 21.03
C SER A 101 -0.50 2.05 21.70
N ASP A 102 -0.21 1.01 22.48
CA ASP A 102 1.08 0.72 23.12
C ASP A 102 1.88 -0.39 22.42
N LEU A 103 1.63 -0.61 21.13
CA LEU A 103 2.30 -1.56 20.24
C LEU A 103 2.24 -3.04 20.70
N LYS A 104 1.24 -3.44 21.48
CA LYS A 104 0.96 -4.86 21.72
C LYS A 104 0.24 -5.42 20.51
N LYS A 105 0.77 -6.54 19.99
CA LYS A 105 0.16 -7.21 18.84
C LYS A 105 -1.23 -7.76 19.21
N VAL A 106 -2.25 -7.32 18.44
CA VAL A 106 -3.64 -7.78 18.59
C VAL A 106 -3.90 -8.96 17.66
N TRP A 107 -3.65 -8.79 16.36
CA TRP A 107 -3.76 -9.85 15.37
C TRP A 107 -2.79 -9.64 14.20
N THR A 108 -2.64 -10.68 13.39
CA THR A 108 -1.95 -10.64 12.09
C THR A 108 -2.80 -11.28 11.01
N LYS A 109 -2.71 -10.75 9.78
CA LYS A 109 -3.35 -11.34 8.60
C LYS A 109 -2.35 -11.35 7.45
N SER A 110 -2.02 -12.52 6.94
CA SER A 110 -1.19 -12.67 5.74
C SER A 110 -2.02 -12.53 4.47
N ILE A 111 -1.43 -11.88 3.47
CA ILE A 111 -1.96 -11.72 2.11
C ILE A 111 -0.94 -12.37 1.18
N TYR A 112 -1.30 -13.48 0.59
CA TYR A 112 -0.38 -14.36 -0.13
C TYR A 112 -1.01 -15.04 -1.34
N LEU A 113 -0.17 -15.43 -2.27
CA LEU A 113 -0.46 -16.29 -3.42
C LEU A 113 0.83 -17.04 -3.81
N THR A 114 0.76 -17.91 -4.82
CA THR A 114 1.95 -18.63 -5.33
C THR A 114 3.02 -17.68 -5.88
N GLY A 115 2.64 -16.51 -6.41
CA GLY A 115 3.54 -15.42 -6.82
C GLY A 115 3.98 -14.54 -5.65
N SER A 116 3.99 -13.24 -5.87
CA SER A 116 4.34 -12.23 -4.87
C SER A 116 3.17 -11.28 -4.61
N ALA A 117 2.97 -10.89 -3.34
CA ALA A 117 2.03 -9.84 -2.95
C ALA A 117 2.78 -8.76 -2.16
N GLU A 118 2.82 -7.55 -2.71
CA GLU A 118 3.48 -6.38 -2.12
C GLU A 118 2.46 -5.25 -2.00
N LEU A 119 1.82 -5.13 -0.85
CA LEU A 119 0.78 -4.15 -0.57
C LEU A 119 1.25 -3.16 0.52
N PRO A 120 2.17 -2.24 0.19
CA PRO A 120 2.79 -1.36 1.19
C PRO A 120 1.85 -0.28 1.74
N SER A 121 0.76 0.02 1.05
CA SER A 121 -0.18 1.05 1.51
C SER A 121 -1.17 0.48 2.51
N VAL A 122 -1.36 1.20 3.63
CA VAL A 122 -2.35 0.86 4.67
C VAL A 122 -3.06 2.11 5.15
N LEU A 123 -4.36 1.99 5.38
CA LEU A 123 -5.21 3.03 5.94
C LEU A 123 -6.14 2.43 7.00
N ALA A 124 -6.00 2.87 8.24
CA ALA A 124 -6.89 2.49 9.33
C ALA A 124 -8.32 2.96 9.06
N THR A 125 -9.32 2.18 9.47
CA THR A 125 -10.73 2.52 9.32
C THR A 125 -11.44 2.57 10.67
N ASN A 126 -12.56 3.32 10.75
CA ASN A 126 -13.23 3.64 12.02
C ASN A 126 -13.91 2.45 12.71
N ASP A 127 -14.09 1.33 12.00
CA ASP A 127 -14.66 0.08 12.53
C ASP A 127 -13.61 -0.87 13.13
N GLY A 128 -12.39 -0.37 13.34
CA GLY A 128 -11.28 -1.14 13.91
C GLY A 128 -10.58 -2.08 12.94
N GLY A 129 -10.86 -1.95 11.64
CA GLY A 129 -10.18 -2.63 10.53
C GLY A 129 -9.26 -1.70 9.75
N CYS A 130 -8.88 -2.11 8.54
CA CYS A 130 -8.04 -1.31 7.64
C CYS A 130 -8.29 -1.60 6.17
N MET A 131 -7.89 -0.67 5.34
CA MET A 131 -7.66 -0.87 3.91
C MET A 131 -6.18 -1.13 3.68
N ILE A 132 -5.85 -2.01 2.75
CA ILE A 132 -4.49 -2.18 2.25
C ILE A 132 -4.51 -2.18 0.72
N ALA A 133 -3.43 -1.71 0.10
CA ALA A 133 -3.30 -1.73 -1.34
C ALA A 133 -1.84 -1.82 -1.79
N GLY A 134 -1.67 -2.25 -3.03
CA GLY A 134 -0.40 -2.41 -3.68
C GLY A 134 -0.53 -3.23 -4.94
N GLN A 135 0.42 -4.11 -5.18
CA GLN A 135 0.46 -4.97 -6.34
C GLN A 135 0.62 -6.44 -5.97
N TYR A 136 0.14 -7.29 -6.85
CA TYR A 136 0.40 -8.73 -6.81
C TYR A 136 0.92 -9.20 -8.17
N ALA A 137 1.80 -10.18 -8.15
CA ALA A 137 2.33 -10.80 -9.35
C ALA A 137 2.00 -12.28 -9.34
N CYS A 138 1.27 -12.73 -10.34
CA CYS A 138 1.00 -14.14 -10.58
C CYS A 138 1.56 -14.57 -11.93
N SER A 139 2.30 -15.67 -11.97
CA SER A 139 2.72 -16.29 -13.23
C SER A 139 1.61 -17.20 -13.75
N GLY A 140 0.96 -16.79 -14.85
CA GLY A 140 -0.08 -17.58 -15.52
C GLY A 140 -1.49 -17.39 -14.94
N THR A 141 -2.34 -18.38 -15.14
CA THR A 141 -3.77 -18.37 -14.75
C THR A 141 -4.02 -18.85 -13.32
N SER A 142 -2.98 -19.08 -12.53
CA SER A 142 -3.11 -19.65 -11.19
C SER A 142 -3.52 -18.58 -10.19
N THR A 143 -4.74 -18.65 -9.76
CA THR A 143 -5.26 -17.93 -8.59
C THR A 143 -5.26 -18.89 -7.41
N ASP A 144 -4.55 -18.55 -6.33
CA ASP A 144 -4.46 -19.33 -5.10
C ASP A 144 -4.36 -18.41 -3.87
N GLY A 145 -4.35 -19.01 -2.69
CA GLY A 145 -4.22 -18.26 -1.44
C GLY A 145 -5.31 -17.22 -1.27
N THR A 146 -4.93 -15.99 -0.93
CA THR A 146 -5.85 -14.85 -0.75
C THR A 146 -6.59 -14.48 -2.05
N PHE A 147 -6.02 -14.85 -3.20
CA PHE A 147 -6.48 -14.44 -4.53
C PHE A 147 -7.17 -15.59 -5.29
N ALA A 148 -7.55 -16.68 -4.60
CA ALA A 148 -8.09 -17.90 -5.23
C ALA A 148 -9.34 -17.66 -6.11
N ASP A 149 -10.13 -16.66 -5.78
CA ASP A 149 -11.37 -16.33 -6.50
C ASP A 149 -11.20 -15.21 -7.54
N ILE A 150 -9.96 -14.72 -7.73
CA ILE A 150 -9.70 -13.67 -8.72
C ILE A 150 -9.38 -14.30 -10.07
N TYR A 151 -10.24 -14.05 -11.04
CA TYR A 151 -9.96 -14.38 -12.42
C TYR A 151 -9.13 -13.26 -13.07
N ASN A 152 -7.88 -13.52 -13.38
CA ASN A 152 -7.00 -12.55 -14.05
C ASN A 152 -7.16 -12.53 -15.58
N GLY A 153 -8.15 -13.24 -16.11
CA GLY A 153 -8.66 -13.10 -17.49
C GLY A 153 -7.65 -13.27 -18.64
N GLY A 154 -6.55 -13.98 -18.44
CA GLY A 154 -5.51 -14.12 -19.47
C GLY A 154 -4.67 -12.87 -19.63
N ASN A 155 -4.42 -12.17 -18.54
CA ASN A 155 -3.57 -11.00 -18.46
C ASN A 155 -2.18 -11.26 -19.08
N LYS A 156 -1.67 -10.32 -19.87
CA LYS A 156 -0.30 -10.35 -20.40
C LYS A 156 0.68 -9.67 -19.47
N GLY A 157 0.19 -8.77 -18.59
CA GLY A 157 0.96 -8.18 -17.51
C GLY A 157 1.34 -9.23 -16.47
N THR A 158 2.45 -9.04 -15.81
CA THR A 158 2.91 -9.91 -14.73
C THR A 158 2.55 -9.37 -13.37
N THR A 159 2.04 -8.14 -13.30
CA THR A 159 1.78 -7.41 -12.06
C THR A 159 0.50 -6.58 -12.20
N ASP A 160 -0.45 -6.80 -11.29
CA ASP A 160 -1.70 -6.05 -11.22
C ASP A 160 -1.86 -5.36 -9.86
N GLY A 161 -2.67 -4.31 -9.85
CA GLY A 161 -3.06 -3.60 -8.64
C GLY A 161 -4.11 -4.36 -7.84
N VAL A 162 -4.15 -4.14 -6.54
CA VAL A 162 -5.20 -4.68 -5.68
C VAL A 162 -5.47 -3.77 -4.49
N ILE A 163 -6.73 -3.73 -4.09
CA ILE A 163 -7.20 -3.06 -2.87
C ILE A 163 -7.96 -4.10 -2.06
N ILE A 164 -7.65 -4.20 -0.77
CA ILE A 164 -8.27 -5.19 0.13
C ILE A 164 -8.80 -4.48 1.36
N ARG A 165 -10.03 -4.80 1.75
CA ARG A 165 -10.65 -4.36 2.98
C ARG A 165 -10.60 -5.49 4.01
N ILE A 166 -10.03 -5.17 5.18
CA ILE A 166 -9.93 -6.09 6.31
C ILE A 166 -10.74 -5.51 7.47
N GLY A 167 -11.68 -6.29 7.99
CA GLY A 167 -12.50 -5.93 9.15
C GLY A 167 -11.72 -5.95 10.47
N GLY A 168 -12.32 -5.44 11.53
CA GLY A 168 -11.72 -5.44 12.87
C GLY A 168 -11.44 -6.84 13.43
N ASP A 169 -12.11 -7.87 12.90
CA ASP A 169 -11.95 -9.29 13.20
C ASP A 169 -10.87 -9.99 12.36
N SER A 170 -10.06 -9.24 11.64
CA SER A 170 -9.01 -9.71 10.72
C SER A 170 -9.50 -10.46 9.46
N LYS A 171 -10.81 -10.49 9.20
CA LYS A 171 -11.33 -11.11 7.98
C LYS A 171 -11.32 -10.15 6.81
N ILE A 172 -11.01 -10.66 5.62
CA ILE A 172 -11.19 -9.91 4.38
C ILE A 172 -12.69 -9.79 4.12
N THR A 173 -13.19 -8.55 4.03
CA THR A 173 -14.60 -8.27 3.76
C THR A 173 -14.88 -8.12 2.28
N TRP A 174 -13.93 -7.57 1.55
CA TRP A 174 -13.91 -7.53 0.10
C TRP A 174 -12.50 -7.30 -0.43
N LEU A 175 -12.32 -7.63 -1.70
CA LEU A 175 -11.09 -7.49 -2.44
C LEU A 175 -11.44 -6.96 -3.84
N LEU A 176 -10.77 -5.90 -4.28
CA LEU A 176 -10.92 -5.29 -5.59
C LEU A 176 -9.59 -5.36 -6.33
N PRO A 177 -9.44 -6.26 -7.31
CA PRO A 177 -8.32 -6.21 -8.21
C PRO A 177 -8.51 -5.06 -9.21
N LEU A 178 -7.42 -4.45 -9.63
CA LEU A 178 -7.36 -3.48 -10.71
C LEU A 178 -6.50 -4.09 -11.82
N ILE A 179 -7.16 -4.59 -12.85
CA ILE A 179 -6.57 -5.47 -13.87
C ILE A 179 -6.64 -4.82 -15.24
N GLY A 180 -5.49 -4.68 -15.90
CA GLY A 180 -5.37 -4.38 -17.32
C GLY A 180 -4.71 -5.52 -18.09
N PHE A 181 -4.23 -5.28 -19.31
CA PHE A 181 -3.45 -6.28 -20.06
C PHE A 181 -1.94 -6.14 -19.82
N GLU A 182 -1.51 -5.02 -19.27
CA GLU A 182 -0.11 -4.71 -18.95
C GLU A 182 0.06 -4.60 -17.42
N ASN A 183 1.16 -4.00 -16.98
CA ASN A 183 1.42 -3.87 -15.55
C ASN A 183 0.67 -2.67 -14.93
N ASP A 184 0.06 -2.92 -13.78
CA ASP A 184 -0.76 -1.95 -13.05
C ASP A 184 -0.37 -1.90 -11.58
N PHE A 185 -0.19 -0.69 -11.03
CA PHE A 185 0.35 -0.51 -9.69
C PHE A 185 -0.53 0.44 -8.87
N VAL A 186 -0.81 0.06 -7.63
CA VAL A 186 -1.41 0.94 -6.61
C VAL A 186 -0.31 1.43 -5.67
N THR A 187 -0.24 2.74 -5.45
CA THR A 187 0.81 3.38 -4.64
C THR A 187 0.30 4.03 -3.37
N GLY A 188 -1.00 4.33 -3.26
CA GLY A 188 -1.54 4.97 -2.07
C GLY A 188 -3.05 4.92 -1.96
N ILE A 189 -3.56 5.08 -0.73
CA ILE A 189 -4.98 5.17 -0.40
C ILE A 189 -5.20 6.36 0.54
N ALA A 190 -6.26 7.12 0.29
CA ALA A 190 -6.74 8.18 1.17
C ALA A 190 -8.25 8.04 1.42
N LYS A 191 -8.71 8.42 2.63
CA LYS A 191 -10.15 8.48 2.94
C LYS A 191 -10.76 9.70 2.28
N VAL A 192 -11.94 9.52 1.67
CA VAL A 192 -12.75 10.61 1.12
C VAL A 192 -14.21 10.44 1.55
N PRO A 193 -15.07 11.47 1.40
CA PRO A 193 -16.49 11.31 1.69
C PRO A 193 -17.12 10.18 0.89
N GLY A 194 -17.78 9.24 1.57
CA GLY A 194 -18.46 8.11 0.97
C GLY A 194 -17.56 6.98 0.43
N GLY A 195 -16.25 7.03 0.70
CA GLY A 195 -15.36 5.97 0.21
C GLY A 195 -13.88 6.28 0.35
N TYR A 196 -13.11 5.93 -0.69
CA TYR A 196 -11.67 6.05 -0.73
C TYR A 196 -11.20 6.54 -2.10
N ALA A 197 -10.11 7.32 -2.11
CA ALA A 197 -9.35 7.63 -3.31
C ALA A 197 -8.06 6.81 -3.31
N VAL A 198 -7.73 6.23 -4.45
CA VAL A 198 -6.58 5.34 -4.64
C VAL A 198 -5.74 5.85 -5.79
N SER A 199 -4.45 6.03 -5.58
CA SER A 199 -3.52 6.47 -6.63
C SER A 199 -2.61 5.35 -7.10
N GLY A 200 -2.11 5.49 -8.31
CA GLY A 200 -1.18 4.56 -8.89
C GLY A 200 -0.68 4.98 -10.26
N TYR A 201 -0.17 4.03 -11.00
CA TYR A 201 0.18 4.19 -12.41
C TYR A 201 -0.07 2.87 -13.17
N THR A 202 -0.34 2.99 -14.46
CA THR A 202 -0.73 1.89 -15.34
C THR A 202 -0.01 1.98 -16.68
N ASN A 203 0.36 0.83 -17.24
CA ASN A 203 0.74 0.70 -18.65
C ASN A 203 -0.47 0.26 -19.51
N SER A 204 -1.60 -0.05 -18.89
CA SER A 204 -2.79 -0.59 -19.56
C SER A 204 -3.68 0.49 -20.15
N THR A 205 -4.39 0.14 -21.23
CA THR A 205 -5.38 1.00 -21.93
C THR A 205 -6.74 0.33 -22.06
N ASN A 206 -7.01 -0.71 -21.24
CA ASN A 206 -8.19 -1.56 -21.37
C ASN A 206 -8.67 -2.04 -20.00
N ARG A 207 -9.81 -2.73 -19.98
CA ARG A 207 -10.48 -3.25 -18.79
C ARG A 207 -10.68 -2.16 -17.74
N ASP A 208 -10.14 -2.34 -16.53
CA ASP A 208 -10.26 -1.38 -15.44
C ASP A 208 -9.53 -0.07 -15.73
N PHE A 209 -8.61 -0.09 -16.70
CA PHE A 209 -7.83 1.07 -17.16
C PHE A 209 -8.23 1.54 -18.58
N ALA A 210 -9.52 1.44 -18.93
CA ALA A 210 -10.06 2.02 -20.16
C ALA A 210 -10.09 3.56 -20.07
N ILE A 211 -8.92 4.17 -19.79
CA ILE A 211 -8.65 5.60 -19.67
C ILE A 211 -7.67 6.02 -20.75
N GLN A 212 -7.52 7.33 -20.91
CA GLN A 212 -6.52 7.86 -21.80
C GLN A 212 -5.13 7.60 -21.21
N ASN A 213 -4.42 6.66 -21.82
CA ASN A 213 -2.99 6.46 -21.65
C ASN A 213 -2.31 7.00 -22.92
N LEU A 214 -1.40 7.95 -22.75
CA LEU A 214 -0.74 8.65 -23.84
C LEU A 214 0.74 8.30 -23.98
N GLY A 215 1.33 7.65 -22.96
CA GLY A 215 2.75 7.40 -22.88
C GLY A 215 3.11 5.93 -22.57
N ASP A 216 4.27 5.77 -21.98
CA ASP A 216 4.78 4.47 -21.53
C ASP A 216 3.98 3.95 -20.33
N LYS A 217 3.72 4.84 -19.37
CA LYS A 217 2.83 4.62 -18.22
C LYS A 217 2.26 5.94 -17.75
N ASP A 218 1.04 5.90 -17.26
CA ASP A 218 0.34 7.10 -16.81
C ASP A 218 -0.20 6.97 -15.39
N ALA A 219 -0.12 8.09 -14.66
CA ALA A 219 -0.65 8.19 -13.31
C ALA A 219 -2.18 8.22 -13.33
N TYR A 220 -2.79 7.61 -12.31
CA TYR A 220 -4.25 7.62 -12.16
C TYR A 220 -4.70 7.84 -10.71
N VAL A 221 -5.96 8.22 -10.57
CA VAL A 221 -6.74 8.20 -9.34
C VAL A 221 -8.05 7.45 -9.57
N TYR A 222 -8.27 6.40 -8.79
CA TYR A 222 -9.55 5.73 -8.64
C TYR A 222 -10.29 6.29 -7.44
N VAL A 223 -11.59 6.51 -7.56
CA VAL A 223 -12.49 6.74 -6.43
C VAL A 223 -13.42 5.54 -6.30
N ILE A 224 -13.43 4.94 -5.13
CA ILE A 224 -14.26 3.76 -4.81
C ILE A 224 -15.14 4.05 -3.60
N SER A 225 -16.31 3.40 -3.56
CA SER A 225 -17.21 3.43 -2.39
C SER A 225 -16.60 2.68 -1.19
N GLU A 226 -17.22 2.78 -0.02
CA GLU A 226 -16.83 2.00 1.16
C GLU A 226 -16.99 0.49 0.96
N TYR A 227 -17.76 0.08 -0.05
CA TYR A 227 -18.01 -1.31 -0.42
C TYR A 227 -17.14 -1.82 -1.58
N GLY A 228 -16.12 -1.05 -1.99
CA GLY A 228 -15.21 -1.45 -3.07
C GLY A 228 -15.79 -1.28 -4.48
N GLN A 229 -16.88 -0.53 -4.65
CA GLN A 229 -17.45 -0.26 -5.97
C GLN A 229 -16.75 0.94 -6.62
N THR A 230 -16.27 0.80 -7.84
CA THR A 230 -15.66 1.88 -8.61
C THR A 230 -16.71 2.96 -8.90
N GLN A 231 -16.39 4.21 -8.57
CA GLN A 231 -17.23 5.38 -8.82
C GLN A 231 -16.70 6.22 -9.98
N THR A 232 -15.41 6.45 -10.02
CA THR A 232 -14.75 7.18 -11.10
C THR A 232 -13.26 6.83 -11.19
N ILE A 233 -12.69 7.04 -12.36
CA ILE A 233 -11.26 7.01 -12.61
C ILE A 233 -10.85 8.26 -13.38
N SER A 234 -9.71 8.83 -13.03
CA SER A 234 -9.08 9.96 -13.73
C SER A 234 -7.61 9.65 -13.96
N SER A 235 -7.11 9.99 -15.16
CA SER A 235 -5.69 9.86 -15.48
C SER A 235 -5.01 11.24 -15.48
N PHE A 236 -3.75 11.23 -15.14
CA PHE A 236 -2.81 12.34 -15.33
C PHE A 236 -1.77 11.83 -16.33
N ALA A 237 -2.01 12.12 -17.61
CA ALA A 237 -1.36 11.48 -18.74
C ALA A 237 -0.64 12.49 -19.64
N GLY A 238 0.51 12.06 -20.17
CA GLY A 238 1.23 12.73 -21.25
C GLY A 238 2.02 11.71 -22.09
N SER A 239 2.84 12.16 -23.03
CA SER A 239 3.58 11.24 -23.91
C SER A 239 4.76 10.53 -23.24
N GLY A 240 5.18 10.97 -22.08
CA GLY A 240 6.25 10.36 -21.28
C GLY A 240 5.74 9.38 -20.24
N ALA A 241 6.62 9.01 -19.31
CA ALA A 241 6.27 8.13 -18.19
C ALA A 241 5.82 8.97 -16.98
N ASP A 242 4.60 8.73 -16.51
CA ASP A 242 3.97 9.45 -15.41
C ASP A 242 3.56 8.48 -14.30
N ALA A 243 3.88 8.78 -13.05
CA ALA A 243 3.57 7.89 -11.94
C ALA A 243 3.17 8.66 -10.68
N ALA A 244 1.98 8.40 -10.16
CA ALA A 244 1.63 8.81 -8.81
C ALA A 244 2.39 7.98 -7.80
N ARG A 245 2.86 8.63 -6.72
CA ARG A 245 3.68 8.02 -5.66
C ARG A 245 3.04 8.15 -4.28
N GLY A 246 2.22 9.14 -4.09
CA GLY A 246 1.53 9.38 -2.83
C GLY A 246 0.22 10.10 -3.03
N ILE A 247 -0.69 9.89 -2.09
CA ILE A 247 -2.01 10.49 -2.05
C ILE A 247 -2.38 10.84 -0.62
N CYS A 248 -3.02 11.97 -0.44
CA CYS A 248 -3.71 12.32 0.79
C CYS A 248 -4.99 13.10 0.46
N SER A 249 -5.83 13.32 1.44
CA SER A 249 -7.07 14.06 1.26
C SER A 249 -7.34 15.02 2.41
N ASN A 250 -8.06 16.07 2.12
CA ASN A 250 -8.68 16.96 3.09
C ASN A 250 -10.18 17.09 2.74
N GLY A 251 -10.99 16.18 3.29
CA GLY A 251 -12.40 16.06 2.91
C GLY A 251 -12.56 15.67 1.44
N SER A 252 -13.23 16.51 0.64
CA SER A 252 -13.49 16.26 -0.78
C SER A 252 -12.33 16.65 -1.71
N THR A 253 -11.25 17.21 -1.18
CA THR A 253 -10.05 17.54 -1.95
C THR A 253 -9.00 16.45 -1.77
N VAL A 254 -8.51 15.92 -2.88
CA VAL A 254 -7.46 14.90 -2.94
C VAL A 254 -6.20 15.54 -3.52
N TYR A 255 -5.07 15.29 -2.88
CA TYR A 255 -3.75 15.72 -3.33
C TYR A 255 -2.95 14.50 -3.73
N VAL A 256 -2.39 14.54 -4.93
CA VAL A 256 -1.58 13.46 -5.51
C VAL A 256 -0.22 14.02 -5.87
N CYS A 257 0.82 13.39 -5.38
CA CYS A 257 2.19 13.71 -5.76
C CYS A 257 2.85 12.55 -6.50
N GLY A 258 3.83 12.88 -7.32
CA GLY A 258 4.52 11.87 -8.10
C GLY A 258 5.63 12.44 -8.97
N GLN A 259 5.92 11.72 -10.04
CA GLN A 259 6.92 12.10 -11.03
C GLN A 259 6.34 12.04 -12.43
N THR A 260 6.78 12.94 -13.31
CA THR A 260 6.39 13.02 -14.71
C THR A 260 7.62 13.18 -15.61
N ALA A 261 7.67 12.46 -16.71
CA ALA A 261 8.60 12.72 -17.82
C ALA A 261 7.91 13.44 -18.99
N SER A 262 6.58 13.66 -18.89
CA SER A 262 5.79 14.30 -19.93
C SER A 262 5.97 15.81 -19.97
N LYS A 263 5.92 16.39 -21.18
CA LYS A 263 5.93 17.83 -21.43
C LYS A 263 4.65 18.31 -22.13
N ASP A 264 3.73 17.39 -22.36
CA ASP A 264 2.46 17.57 -23.03
C ASP A 264 1.31 16.98 -22.21
N GLY A 265 0.12 16.83 -22.81
CA GLY A 265 -1.06 16.29 -22.16
C GLY A 265 -1.40 17.08 -20.90
N TYR A 266 -1.62 16.37 -19.79
CA TYR A 266 -1.91 16.97 -18.48
C TYR A 266 -0.78 17.87 -17.97
N PHE A 267 0.47 17.56 -18.34
CA PHE A 267 1.68 18.23 -17.85
C PHE A 267 2.18 19.34 -18.79
N LYS A 268 1.40 19.72 -19.81
CA LYS A 268 1.77 20.79 -20.75
C LYS A 268 2.06 22.10 -20.02
N GLY A 269 3.28 22.62 -20.20
CA GLY A 269 3.73 23.88 -19.60
C GLY A 269 4.13 23.79 -18.12
N THR A 270 4.05 22.62 -17.50
CA THR A 270 4.41 22.42 -16.08
C THR A 270 5.77 21.75 -15.90
N ASN A 271 6.20 20.90 -16.85
CA ASN A 271 7.49 20.21 -16.79
C ASN A 271 8.46 20.82 -17.79
N SER A 272 9.49 21.49 -17.28
CA SER A 272 10.63 22.05 -18.06
C SER A 272 11.91 21.22 -17.94
N ALA A 273 11.88 20.12 -17.15
CA ALA A 273 13.06 19.28 -16.93
C ALA A 273 13.47 18.52 -18.20
N GLU A 274 14.75 18.20 -18.33
CA GLU A 274 15.25 17.42 -19.47
C GLU A 274 14.80 15.95 -19.41
N SER A 275 14.71 15.37 -18.19
CA SER A 275 14.36 13.95 -17.99
C SER A 275 13.04 13.77 -17.27
N SER A 276 12.95 14.19 -16.01
CA SER A 276 11.72 14.06 -15.21
C SER A 276 11.61 15.15 -14.16
N ALA A 277 10.37 15.46 -13.77
CA ALA A 277 10.04 16.43 -12.72
C ALA A 277 9.11 15.80 -11.67
N ALA A 278 9.14 16.32 -10.46
CA ALA A 278 8.10 16.05 -9.47
C ALA A 278 6.84 16.84 -9.80
N PHE A 279 5.68 16.28 -9.50
CA PHE A 279 4.40 16.99 -9.57
C PHE A 279 3.62 16.88 -8.26
N LEU A 280 2.77 17.87 -8.04
CA LEU A 280 1.70 17.87 -7.05
C LEU A 280 0.42 18.35 -7.73
N CYS A 281 -0.61 17.51 -7.71
CA CYS A 281 -1.91 17.81 -8.28
C CYS A 281 -2.98 17.87 -7.19
N GLU A 282 -3.91 18.81 -7.34
CA GLU A 282 -5.15 18.89 -6.58
C GLU A 282 -6.30 18.35 -7.43
N PHE A 283 -7.06 17.44 -6.87
CA PHE A 283 -8.25 16.85 -7.48
C PHE A 283 -9.45 17.03 -6.56
N LYS A 284 -10.48 17.74 -7.04
CA LYS A 284 -11.71 17.96 -6.29
C LYS A 284 -12.75 16.91 -6.65
N LEU A 285 -13.22 16.20 -5.65
CA LEU A 285 -14.35 15.30 -5.80
C LEU A 285 -15.62 16.15 -5.89
N ASN A 286 -16.32 16.08 -7.01
CA ASN A 286 -17.62 16.72 -7.12
C ASN A 286 -18.59 16.06 -6.13
N ALA A 287 -19.22 16.84 -5.27
CA ALA A 287 -20.34 16.38 -4.49
C ALA A 287 -21.45 15.91 -5.45
N LYS A 288 -21.84 14.64 -5.34
CA LYS A 288 -23.04 14.12 -6.01
C LYS A 288 -24.28 14.54 -5.25
#